data_3219f8b6bfe29d6098904d3e98cf5da4
#
_entry.id   3219f8b6bfe29d6098904d3e98cf5da4
#
_cell.length_a   1.000
_cell.length_b   1.000
_cell.length_c   1.000
_cell.angle_alpha   90.00
_cell.angle_beta   90.00
_cell.angle_gamma   90.00
#
_symmetry.space_group_name_H-M   'P 1'
#
loop_
_entity.id
_entity.type
_entity.pdbx_description
1 polymer ?
#
loop_
_entity_poly.entity_id
_entity_poly.type
_entity_poly.pdbx_seq_one_letter_code
_entity_poly.pdbx_strand_id
1 'polypeptide(L)'
;MTRVSKRKIKKEDFEKIYNQMVKIFGKTGSKKDSAKFLKEFFYTTEKIMLAKRLALIFMIIEKIPDRKISELLSVSTSTIGRFIDKYNTGDFEYISSLISKNRESFWDILGVLLFAAFNPPSRAGMARYRWFEDAEKKYHSFKKQ
;
A
#
# COMPACT_ATOMS: atom_id res chain seq x y z
N MET A 1 -9.03 -3.08 -9.20
CA MET A 1 -9.62 -1.85 -8.60
C MET A 1 -11.10 -2.09 -8.34
N THR A 2 -11.57 -1.71 -7.17
CA THR A 2 -13.00 -1.71 -6.85
C THR A 2 -13.74 -0.82 -7.84
N ARG A 3 -14.79 -1.36 -8.48
CA ARG A 3 -15.63 -0.59 -9.39
C ARG A 3 -16.44 0.41 -8.57
N VAL A 4 -16.31 1.68 -8.89
CA VAL A 4 -17.18 2.72 -8.36
C VAL A 4 -18.59 2.49 -8.94
N SER A 5 -19.62 2.63 -8.10
CA SER A 5 -21.03 2.49 -8.52
C SER A 5 -21.33 3.35 -9.75
N LYS A 6 -22.16 2.84 -10.66
CA LYS A 6 -22.64 3.60 -11.84
C LYS A 6 -23.48 4.82 -11.45
N ARG A 7 -24.13 4.83 -10.28
CA ARG A 7 -24.81 6.01 -9.74
C ARG A 7 -23.76 6.99 -9.20
N LYS A 8 -23.61 8.10 -9.89
CA LYS A 8 -22.70 9.18 -9.48
C LYS A 8 -23.36 10.01 -8.37
N ILE A 9 -22.63 10.16 -7.27
CA ILE A 9 -22.94 11.19 -6.26
C ILE A 9 -22.67 12.54 -6.92
N LYS A 10 -23.50 13.55 -6.63
CA LYS A 10 -23.24 14.92 -7.10
C LYS A 10 -21.88 15.39 -6.59
N LYS A 11 -21.14 16.11 -7.41
CA LYS A 11 -19.78 16.58 -7.09
C LYS A 11 -19.72 17.33 -5.76
N GLU A 12 -20.69 18.21 -5.53
CA GLU A 12 -20.79 19.02 -4.31
C GLU A 12 -20.99 18.15 -3.05
N ASP A 13 -21.83 17.12 -3.13
CA ASP A 13 -22.09 16.21 -2.03
C ASP A 13 -20.87 15.33 -1.76
N PHE A 14 -20.20 14.87 -2.81
CA PHE A 14 -18.93 14.14 -2.70
C PHE A 14 -17.88 14.98 -1.97
N GLU A 15 -17.69 16.24 -2.36
CA GLU A 15 -16.71 17.14 -1.73
C GLU A 15 -17.03 17.37 -0.24
N LYS A 16 -18.31 17.52 0.11
CA LYS A 16 -18.72 17.65 1.52
C LYS A 16 -18.39 16.40 2.33
N ILE A 17 -18.73 15.22 1.81
CA ILE A 17 -18.44 13.93 2.47
C ILE A 17 -16.94 13.72 2.59
N TYR A 18 -16.18 13.98 1.53
CA TYR A 18 -14.74 13.86 1.51
C TYR A 18 -14.06 14.78 2.54
N ASN A 19 -14.49 16.04 2.62
CA ASN A 19 -13.99 16.99 3.62
C ASN A 19 -14.29 16.55 5.06
N GLN A 20 -15.46 15.94 5.32
CA GLN A 20 -15.76 15.36 6.63
C GLN A 20 -14.85 14.17 6.94
N MET A 21 -14.59 13.30 5.98
CA MET A 21 -13.66 12.20 6.14
C MET A 21 -12.25 12.70 6.50
N VAL A 22 -11.74 13.72 5.80
CA VAL A 22 -10.45 14.35 6.10
C VAL A 22 -10.42 14.93 7.51
N LYS A 23 -11.50 15.63 7.94
CA LYS A 23 -11.60 16.18 9.30
C LYS A 23 -11.58 15.08 10.36
N ILE A 24 -12.32 13.99 10.15
CA ILE A 24 -12.35 12.85 11.09
C ILE A 24 -10.97 12.19 11.15
N PHE A 25 -10.35 11.93 10.01
CA PHE A 25 -9.02 11.33 9.95
C PHE A 25 -7.97 12.24 10.61
N GLY A 26 -8.03 13.54 10.39
CA GLY A 26 -7.14 14.52 11.02
C GLY A 26 -7.26 14.61 12.55
N LYS A 27 -8.33 14.09 13.15
CA LYS A 27 -8.48 13.98 14.60
C LYS A 27 -7.82 12.75 15.21
N THR A 28 -7.31 11.83 14.40
CA THR A 28 -6.56 10.68 14.89
C THR A 28 -5.16 11.14 15.33
N GLY A 29 -5.03 11.48 16.61
CA GLY A 29 -3.81 12.10 17.16
C GLY A 29 -2.65 11.13 17.43
N SER A 30 -2.89 9.81 17.38
CA SER A 30 -1.89 8.80 17.69
C SER A 30 -1.84 7.70 16.62
N LYS A 31 -0.69 6.98 16.57
CA LYS A 31 -0.55 5.79 15.71
C LYS A 31 -1.64 4.76 16.01
N LYS A 32 -2.01 4.60 17.29
CA LYS A 32 -3.05 3.65 17.74
C LYS A 32 -4.43 4.05 17.21
N ASP A 33 -4.77 5.33 17.28
CA ASP A 33 -6.07 5.84 16.81
C ASP A 33 -6.17 5.78 15.29
N SER A 34 -5.09 6.13 14.58
CA SER A 34 -5.02 5.99 13.13
C SER A 34 -5.18 4.54 12.68
N ALA A 35 -4.52 3.60 13.36
CA ALA A 35 -4.63 2.17 13.07
C ALA A 35 -6.06 1.65 13.33
N LYS A 36 -6.70 2.08 14.42
CA LYS A 36 -8.09 1.73 14.74
C LYS A 36 -9.03 2.28 13.69
N PHE A 37 -8.89 3.56 13.32
CA PHE A 37 -9.68 4.17 12.26
C PHE A 37 -9.58 3.40 10.93
N LEU A 38 -8.35 3.13 10.47
CA LEU A 38 -8.14 2.38 9.22
C LEU A 38 -8.72 0.97 9.28
N LYS A 39 -8.63 0.32 10.46
CA LYS A 39 -9.19 -1.03 10.66
C LYS A 39 -10.71 -1.05 10.56
N GLU A 40 -11.39 -0.06 11.12
CA GLU A 40 -12.84 0.00 11.16
C GLU A 40 -13.43 0.57 9.87
N PHE A 41 -12.76 1.53 9.24
CA PHE A 41 -13.25 2.25 8.07
C PHE A 41 -13.09 1.47 6.76
N PHE A 42 -11.97 0.73 6.58
CA PHE A 42 -11.68 0.02 5.34
C PHE A 42 -11.94 -1.48 5.44
N TYR A 43 -12.55 -2.03 4.39
CA TYR A 43 -12.61 -3.48 4.21
C TYR A 43 -11.21 -4.07 3.95
N THR A 44 -11.07 -5.38 4.17
CA THR A 44 -9.78 -6.06 4.00
C THR A 44 -9.19 -5.89 2.59
N THR A 45 -10.03 -5.98 1.55
CA THR A 45 -9.60 -5.77 0.15
C THR A 45 -9.10 -4.35 -0.10
N GLU A 46 -9.74 -3.34 0.49
CA GLU A 46 -9.32 -1.95 0.38
C GLU A 46 -7.99 -1.69 1.09
N LYS A 47 -7.80 -2.27 2.28
CA LYS A 47 -6.52 -2.21 3.01
C LYS A 47 -5.37 -2.77 2.17
N ILE A 48 -5.58 -3.91 1.51
CA ILE A 48 -4.59 -4.51 0.62
C ILE A 48 -4.28 -3.58 -0.56
N MET A 49 -5.33 -3.02 -1.16
CA MET A 49 -5.15 -2.11 -2.29
C MET A 49 -4.39 -0.83 -1.89
N LEU A 50 -4.69 -0.27 -0.71
CA LEU A 50 -3.98 0.89 -0.17
C LEU A 50 -2.52 0.57 0.15
N ALA A 51 -2.26 -0.60 0.77
CA ALA A 51 -0.91 -1.07 1.06
C ALA A 51 -0.10 -1.27 -0.22
N LYS A 52 -0.67 -1.94 -1.24
CA LYS A 52 -0.03 -2.11 -2.56
C LYS A 52 0.25 -0.77 -3.24
N ARG A 53 -0.67 0.19 -3.14
CA ARG A 53 -0.50 1.53 -3.70
C ARG A 53 0.65 2.27 -3.04
N LEU A 54 0.75 2.21 -1.72
CA LEU A 54 1.85 2.84 -0.98
C LEU A 54 3.20 2.20 -1.33
N ALA A 55 3.26 0.85 -1.38
CA ALA A 55 4.45 0.12 -1.79
C ALA A 55 4.86 0.44 -3.23
N LEU A 56 3.89 0.57 -4.15
CA LEU A 56 4.13 0.95 -5.54
C LEU A 56 4.78 2.33 -5.64
N ILE A 57 4.26 3.33 -4.92
CA ILE A 57 4.82 4.68 -4.90
C ILE A 57 6.26 4.63 -4.39
N PHE A 58 6.53 3.91 -3.30
CA PHE A 58 7.87 3.74 -2.75
C PHE A 58 8.82 3.11 -3.78
N MET A 59 8.40 2.02 -4.44
CA MET A 59 9.23 1.34 -5.44
C MET A 59 9.55 2.22 -6.65
N ILE A 60 8.62 3.10 -7.06
CA ILE A 60 8.86 4.08 -8.13
C ILE A 60 9.90 5.12 -7.67
N ILE A 61 9.79 5.64 -6.45
CA ILE A 61 10.76 6.58 -5.88
C ILE A 61 12.16 5.97 -5.85
N GLU A 62 12.26 4.68 -5.47
CA GLU A 62 13.53 3.93 -5.41
C GLU A 62 13.99 3.43 -6.80
N LYS A 63 13.29 3.80 -7.87
CA LYS A 63 13.62 3.43 -9.26
C LYS A 63 13.70 1.92 -9.50
N ILE A 64 12.88 1.15 -8.79
CA ILE A 64 12.77 -0.29 -9.02
C ILE A 64 12.18 -0.53 -10.41
N PRO A 65 12.74 -1.43 -11.22
CA PRO A 65 12.22 -1.72 -12.57
C PRO A 65 10.77 -2.17 -12.57
N ASP A 66 9.96 -1.69 -13.50
CA ASP A 66 8.51 -1.96 -13.64
C ASP A 66 8.18 -3.45 -13.60
N ARG A 67 9.00 -4.27 -14.25
CA ARG A 67 8.83 -5.72 -14.26
C ARG A 67 8.92 -6.30 -12.85
N LYS A 68 9.87 -5.84 -12.04
CA LYS A 68 10.03 -6.26 -10.65
C LYS A 68 8.87 -5.80 -9.79
N ILE A 69 8.41 -4.58 -9.98
CA ILE A 69 7.23 -4.05 -9.31
C ILE A 69 6.00 -4.91 -9.64
N SER A 70 5.78 -5.23 -10.91
CA SER A 70 4.69 -6.09 -11.37
C SER A 70 4.74 -7.47 -10.74
N GLU A 71 5.90 -8.09 -10.70
CA GLU A 71 6.12 -9.41 -10.10
C GLU A 71 5.83 -9.40 -8.58
N LEU A 72 6.37 -8.43 -7.85
CA LEU A 72 6.28 -8.37 -6.39
C LEU A 72 4.87 -7.98 -5.88
N LEU A 73 4.25 -7.02 -6.53
CA LEU A 73 2.96 -6.48 -6.09
C LEU A 73 1.76 -7.12 -6.80
N SER A 74 2.00 -7.94 -7.83
CA SER A 74 0.94 -8.45 -8.71
C SER A 74 0.05 -7.31 -9.22
N VAL A 75 0.68 -6.29 -9.82
CA VAL A 75 0.04 -5.10 -10.39
C VAL A 75 0.40 -5.03 -11.86
N SER A 76 -0.57 -4.68 -12.72
CA SER A 76 -0.33 -4.57 -14.16
C SER A 76 0.63 -3.43 -14.52
N THR A 77 1.40 -3.61 -15.58
CA THR A 77 2.32 -2.59 -16.11
C THR A 77 1.60 -1.30 -16.49
N SER A 78 0.35 -1.41 -16.98
CA SER A 78 -0.48 -0.21 -17.27
C SER A 78 -0.85 0.57 -16.01
N THR A 79 -1.03 -0.10 -14.88
CA THR A 79 -1.25 0.57 -13.59
C THR A 79 0.05 1.24 -13.12
N ILE A 80 1.19 0.55 -13.24
CA ILE A 80 2.51 1.10 -12.90
C ILE A 80 2.78 2.35 -13.73
N GLY A 81 2.57 2.30 -15.05
CA GLY A 81 2.76 3.45 -15.93
C GLY A 81 1.97 4.68 -15.48
N ARG A 82 0.68 4.52 -15.14
CA ARG A 82 -0.14 5.63 -14.61
C ARG A 82 0.42 6.23 -13.32
N PHE A 83 1.03 5.43 -12.47
CA PHE A 83 1.65 5.93 -11.24
C PHE A 83 2.99 6.63 -11.50
N ILE A 84 3.75 6.16 -12.48
CA ILE A 84 4.97 6.83 -12.96
C ILE A 84 4.62 8.21 -13.54
N ASP A 85 3.57 8.28 -14.37
CA ASP A 85 3.11 9.56 -14.93
C ASP A 85 2.75 10.55 -13.81
N LYS A 86 2.00 10.10 -12.80
CA LYS A 86 1.67 10.92 -11.63
C LYS A 86 2.89 11.34 -10.81
N TYR A 87 3.87 10.48 -10.69
CA TYR A 87 5.13 10.81 -10.03
C TYR A 87 5.88 11.91 -10.80
N ASN A 88 5.97 11.76 -12.12
CA ASN A 88 6.65 12.72 -13.00
C ASN A 88 5.94 14.08 -13.07
N THR A 89 4.62 14.12 -12.89
CA THR A 89 3.82 15.36 -12.83
C THR A 89 3.82 16.04 -11.45
N GLY A 90 4.46 15.44 -10.44
CA GLY A 90 4.53 16.00 -9.09
C GLY A 90 3.32 15.69 -8.19
N ASP A 91 2.35 14.89 -8.67
CA ASP A 91 1.13 14.54 -7.89
C ASP A 91 1.43 13.79 -6.58
N PHE A 92 2.65 13.27 -6.42
CA PHE A 92 3.08 12.53 -5.23
C PHE A 92 4.15 13.26 -4.39
N GLU A 93 4.34 14.55 -4.58
CA GLU A 93 5.41 15.31 -3.91
C GLU A 93 5.32 15.20 -2.37
N TYR A 94 4.13 15.43 -1.81
CA TYR A 94 3.90 15.32 -0.38
C TYR A 94 4.11 13.89 0.16
N ILE A 95 3.54 12.89 -0.52
CA ILE A 95 3.71 11.48 -0.13
C ILE A 95 5.18 11.07 -0.23
N SER A 96 5.87 11.49 -1.27
CA SER A 96 7.31 11.23 -1.47
C SER A 96 8.15 11.80 -0.34
N SER A 97 7.83 13.00 0.14
CA SER A 97 8.51 13.60 1.29
C SER A 97 8.33 12.81 2.58
N LEU A 98 7.11 12.29 2.82
CA LEU A 98 6.81 11.46 3.98
C LEU A 98 7.52 10.09 3.91
N ILE A 99 7.53 9.47 2.73
CA ILE A 99 8.22 8.20 2.49
C ILE A 99 9.71 8.36 2.71
N SER A 100 10.33 9.41 2.19
CA SER A 100 11.76 9.68 2.33
C SER A 100 12.19 9.82 3.80
N LYS A 101 11.34 10.41 4.65
CA LYS A 101 11.58 10.50 6.10
C LYS A 101 11.51 9.16 6.82
N ASN A 102 10.85 8.15 6.24
CA ASN A 102 10.65 6.82 6.81
C ASN A 102 11.28 5.72 5.94
N ARG A 103 12.30 6.06 5.18
CA ARG A 103 12.90 5.21 4.15
C ARG A 103 13.33 3.84 4.65
N GLU A 104 13.96 3.76 5.80
CA GLU A 104 14.43 2.49 6.39
C GLU A 104 13.27 1.51 6.65
N SER A 105 12.16 2.01 7.21
CA SER A 105 10.96 1.19 7.43
C SER A 105 10.38 0.64 6.13
N PHE A 106 10.45 1.41 5.03
CA PHE A 106 10.00 0.95 3.72
C PHE A 106 10.93 -0.10 3.11
N TRP A 107 12.24 0.01 3.33
CA TRP A 107 13.19 -1.02 2.92
C TRP A 107 12.98 -2.34 3.68
N ASP A 108 12.62 -2.30 4.95
CA ASP A 108 12.23 -3.51 5.69
C ASP A 108 10.99 -4.17 5.08
N ILE A 109 9.98 -3.38 4.70
CA ILE A 109 8.77 -3.88 4.01
C ILE A 109 9.14 -4.51 2.66
N LEU A 110 9.99 -3.87 1.87
CA LEU A 110 10.45 -4.42 0.60
C LEU A 110 11.24 -5.71 0.79
N GLY A 111 12.07 -5.80 1.83
CA GLY A 111 12.77 -7.03 2.19
C GLY A 111 11.81 -8.18 2.50
N VAL A 112 10.73 -7.92 3.25
CA VAL A 112 9.67 -8.91 3.50
C VAL A 112 9.01 -9.36 2.20
N LEU A 113 8.67 -8.43 1.30
CA LEU A 113 8.05 -8.74 0.01
C LEU A 113 8.97 -9.58 -0.88
N LEU A 114 10.25 -9.25 -0.94
CA LEU A 114 11.26 -10.02 -1.67
C LEU A 114 11.40 -11.42 -1.08
N PHE A 115 11.55 -11.52 0.25
CA PHE A 115 11.65 -12.81 0.92
C PHE A 115 10.43 -13.68 0.67
N ALA A 116 9.25 -13.11 0.71
CA ALA A 116 7.99 -13.78 0.43
C ALA A 116 7.92 -14.28 -1.04
N ALA A 117 8.42 -13.50 -2.00
CA ALA A 117 8.45 -13.88 -3.40
C ALA A 117 9.39 -15.06 -3.69
N PHE A 118 10.52 -15.16 -2.95
CA PHE A 118 11.48 -16.28 -3.08
C PHE A 118 11.07 -17.52 -2.30
N ASN A 119 10.16 -17.38 -1.33
CA ASN A 119 9.64 -18.49 -0.50
C ASN A 119 8.11 -18.58 -0.63
N PRO A 120 7.58 -18.95 -1.80
CA PRO A 120 6.13 -19.04 -1.98
C PRO A 120 5.54 -20.11 -1.05
N PRO A 121 4.30 -19.94 -0.59
CA PRO A 121 3.63 -20.94 0.24
C PRO A 121 3.51 -22.25 -0.53
N SER A 122 3.74 -23.38 0.15
CA SER A 122 3.44 -24.70 -0.41
C SER A 122 1.97 -24.74 -0.82
N ARG A 123 1.64 -25.42 -1.91
CA ARG A 123 0.31 -25.45 -2.57
C ARG A 123 -0.88 -25.91 -1.70
N ALA A 124 -0.66 -26.29 -0.43
CA ALA A 124 -1.68 -26.74 0.49
C ALA A 124 -2.34 -25.56 1.21
N GLY A 125 -3.40 -25.01 0.65
CA GLY A 125 -4.58 -24.51 1.35
C GLY A 125 -4.46 -23.40 2.39
N MET A 126 -3.33 -22.74 2.59
CA MET A 126 -3.22 -21.64 3.55
C MET A 126 -3.79 -20.35 2.95
N ALA A 127 -4.71 -19.70 3.69
CA ALA A 127 -5.22 -18.39 3.33
C ALA A 127 -4.05 -17.43 3.09
N ARG A 128 -4.07 -16.69 1.96
CA ARG A 128 -3.02 -15.76 1.51
C ARG A 128 -2.53 -14.77 2.57
N TYR A 129 -3.31 -14.56 3.63
CA TYR A 129 -3.00 -13.63 4.72
C TYR A 129 -2.04 -14.22 5.75
N ARG A 130 -2.18 -15.51 6.13
CA ARG A 130 -1.25 -16.20 7.03
C ARG A 130 0.16 -16.28 6.44
N TRP A 131 0.24 -16.49 5.14
CA TRP A 131 1.52 -16.52 4.46
C TRP A 131 2.32 -15.21 4.59
N PHE A 132 1.66 -14.06 4.55
CA PHE A 132 2.33 -12.77 4.71
C PHE A 132 2.87 -12.58 6.13
N GLU A 133 2.07 -12.94 7.15
CA GLU A 133 2.51 -12.89 8.54
C GLU A 133 3.66 -13.87 8.82
N ASP A 134 3.62 -15.05 8.24
CA ASP A 134 4.67 -16.06 8.38
C ASP A 134 5.96 -15.65 7.65
N ALA A 135 5.85 -15.01 6.49
CA ALA A 135 6.97 -14.47 5.75
C ALA A 135 7.65 -13.32 6.51
N GLU A 136 6.86 -12.44 7.12
CA GLU A 136 7.36 -11.35 7.95
C GLU A 136 8.13 -11.87 9.16
N LYS A 137 7.57 -12.83 9.90
CA LYS A 137 8.23 -13.48 11.05
C LYS A 137 9.56 -14.13 10.65
N LYS A 138 9.57 -14.87 9.53
CA LYS A 138 10.78 -15.51 9.00
C LYS A 138 11.83 -14.51 8.57
N TYR A 139 11.43 -13.42 7.90
CA TYR A 139 12.35 -12.35 7.49
C TYR A 139 13.02 -11.71 8.68
N HIS A 140 12.26 -11.36 9.73
CA HIS A 140 12.82 -10.76 10.94
C HIS A 140 13.71 -11.74 11.74
N SER A 141 13.42 -13.04 11.70
CA SER A 141 14.32 -14.04 12.30
C SER A 141 15.63 -14.17 11.56
N PHE A 142 15.61 -14.09 10.22
CA PHE A 142 16.81 -14.13 9.38
C PHE A 142 17.69 -12.89 9.56
N LYS A 143 17.11 -11.71 9.72
CA LYS A 143 17.86 -10.44 9.93
C LYS A 143 18.58 -10.38 11.28
N LYS A 144 18.21 -11.22 12.25
CA LYS A 144 18.82 -11.28 13.59
C LYS A 144 19.99 -12.26 13.70
N GLN A 145 20.27 -13.07 12.67
CA GLN A 145 21.41 -13.95 12.55
C GLN A 145 22.56 -13.22 11.85
#